data_446bc622ff27294af8d636b33fe65d7c
#
_entry.id   446bc622ff27294af8d636b33fe65d7c
#
_cell.length_a   1.000
_cell.length_b   1.000
_cell.length_c   1.000
_cell.angle_alpha   90.00
_cell.angle_beta   90.00
_cell.angle_gamma   90.00
#
_symmetry.space_group_name_H-M   'P 1'
#
loop_
_entity.id
_entity.type
_entity.pdbx_description
1 polymer ?
#
loop_
_entity_poly.entity_id
_entity_poly.type
_entity_poly.pdbx_seq_one_letter_code
_entity_poly.pdbx_strand_id
1 'polypeptide(L)'
;MLTARLKEIKASDWKKGWIGMNRKFGWPQNMRGGHYNGTNVFFLQLDASSNNYRTPVYLTYNQAKKNGLWINNAKDYMPVTFYDTRYYMKREYRQTEEDNKSIEYKDWNSLPKSEKDKYDSYTVMRAFLVYNLDQSNAETEKPELYQKYLDKFFERQTFTDKEGLYENPVLDR
;
A
#
# COMPACT_ATOMS: atom_id res chain seq x y z
N MET A 1 6.81 -0.52 -18.69
CA MET A 1 6.29 0.77 -18.18
C MET A 1 7.14 1.36 -17.06
N LEU A 2 7.35 0.70 -15.94
CA LEU A 2 8.13 1.22 -14.80
C LEU A 2 9.58 1.57 -15.17
N THR A 3 10.26 0.70 -15.90
CA THR A 3 11.66 0.90 -16.35
C THR A 3 11.85 2.07 -17.29
N ALA A 4 10.85 2.41 -18.11
CA ALA A 4 10.91 3.58 -18.97
C ALA A 4 10.80 4.88 -18.16
N ARG A 5 9.87 4.93 -17.20
CA ARG A 5 9.69 6.09 -16.32
C ARG A 5 10.89 6.33 -15.40
N LEU A 6 11.55 5.27 -14.92
CA LEU A 6 12.78 5.41 -14.12
C LEU A 6 13.96 5.98 -14.92
N LYS A 7 14.04 5.73 -16.23
CA LYS A 7 15.09 6.28 -17.10
C LYS A 7 14.93 7.76 -17.40
N GLU A 8 13.72 8.30 -17.29
CA GLU A 8 13.42 9.72 -17.53
C GLU A 8 13.76 10.61 -16.33
N ILE A 9 13.93 10.02 -15.14
CA ILE A 9 14.28 10.76 -13.94
C ILE A 9 15.77 11.06 -13.94
N LYS A 10 16.15 12.35 -14.06
CA LYS A 10 17.53 12.78 -13.91
C LYS A 10 17.99 12.59 -12.47
N ALA A 11 19.27 12.27 -12.27
CA ALA A 11 19.85 12.06 -10.93
C ALA A 11 19.71 13.29 -10.00
N SER A 12 19.60 14.50 -10.58
CA SER A 12 19.32 15.75 -9.85
C SER A 12 17.90 15.80 -9.29
N ASP A 13 16.94 15.23 -10.02
CA ASP A 13 15.53 15.25 -9.65
C ASP A 13 15.24 14.15 -8.61
N TRP A 14 16.04 13.09 -8.61
CA TRP A 14 16.00 12.04 -7.60
C TRP A 14 16.19 12.56 -6.17
N LYS A 15 17.17 13.43 -5.94
CA LYS A 15 17.45 13.99 -4.61
C LYS A 15 16.38 14.99 -4.15
N LYS A 16 15.81 15.78 -5.07
CA LYS A 16 14.77 16.77 -4.76
C LYS A 16 13.37 16.15 -4.74
N GLY A 17 13.09 15.20 -5.63
CA GLY A 17 11.78 14.54 -5.75
C GLY A 17 11.40 13.73 -4.52
N TRP A 18 12.36 13.04 -3.89
CA TRP A 18 12.12 12.24 -2.70
C TRP A 18 11.55 13.07 -1.52
N ILE A 19 12.13 14.25 -1.26
CA ILE A 19 11.70 15.13 -0.15
C ILE A 19 10.43 15.90 -0.54
N GLY A 20 10.29 16.29 -1.81
CA GLY A 20 9.13 17.06 -2.31
C GLY A 20 7.89 16.22 -2.58
N MET A 21 8.04 14.93 -2.93
CA MET A 21 6.92 14.04 -3.24
C MET A 21 6.01 13.82 -2.02
N ASN A 22 6.59 13.63 -0.83
CA ASN A 22 5.81 13.45 0.40
C ASN A 22 4.92 14.65 0.74
N ARG A 23 5.35 15.86 0.42
CA ARG A 23 4.58 17.09 0.69
C ARG A 23 3.42 17.27 -0.28
N LYS A 24 3.62 16.90 -1.55
CA LYS A 24 2.64 17.16 -2.60
C LYS A 24 1.54 16.09 -2.70
N PHE A 25 1.87 14.81 -2.46
CA PHE A 25 0.96 13.69 -2.72
C PHE A 25 0.53 12.93 -1.47
N GLY A 26 1.08 13.26 -0.30
CA GLY A 26 0.80 12.56 0.94
C GLY A 26 1.32 11.11 0.97
N TRP A 27 1.05 10.42 2.05
CA TRP A 27 1.47 9.03 2.21
C TRP A 27 0.46 8.09 1.54
N PRO A 28 0.89 7.22 0.60
CA PRO A 28 -0.01 6.29 -0.07
C PRO A 28 -0.75 5.40 0.92
N GLN A 29 -2.05 5.29 0.75
CA GLN A 29 -2.93 4.50 1.61
C GLN A 29 -3.96 3.73 0.78
N ASN A 30 -4.46 2.64 1.34
CA ASN A 30 -5.60 1.94 0.75
C ASN A 30 -6.93 2.59 1.17
N MET A 31 -8.04 2.20 0.53
CA MET A 31 -9.37 2.74 0.87
C MET A 31 -9.82 2.52 2.31
N ARG A 32 -9.20 1.60 3.05
CA ARG A 32 -9.49 1.34 4.47
C ARG A 32 -8.66 2.22 5.41
N GLY A 33 -7.77 3.06 4.86
CA GLY A 33 -6.87 3.94 5.62
C GLY A 33 -5.55 3.29 6.04
N GLY A 34 -5.30 2.02 5.66
CA GLY A 34 -4.01 1.37 5.88
C GLY A 34 -2.94 1.96 4.96
N HIS A 35 -1.81 2.36 5.53
CA HIS A 35 -0.69 2.92 4.79
C HIS A 35 0.15 1.83 4.11
N TYR A 36 0.63 2.15 2.92
CA TYR A 36 1.65 1.33 2.26
C TYR A 36 3.02 1.57 2.90
N ASN A 37 3.89 0.57 2.84
CA ASN A 37 5.22 0.60 3.44
C ASN A 37 6.31 0.18 2.44
N GLY A 38 7.55 0.48 2.78
CA GLY A 38 8.73 0.06 2.02
C GLY A 38 8.73 0.56 0.58
N THR A 39 9.17 -0.27 -0.33
CA THR A 39 9.29 0.04 -1.77
C THR A 39 7.94 0.38 -2.42
N ASN A 40 6.82 -0.12 -1.89
CA ASN A 40 5.50 0.23 -2.40
C ASN A 40 5.24 1.74 -2.30
N VAL A 41 5.63 2.37 -1.20
CA VAL A 41 5.45 3.82 -1.01
C VAL A 41 6.16 4.59 -2.11
N PHE A 42 7.42 4.25 -2.37
CA PHE A 42 8.21 4.90 -3.39
C PHE A 42 7.56 4.81 -4.78
N PHE A 43 7.16 3.61 -5.18
CA PHE A 43 6.56 3.42 -6.50
C PHE A 43 5.19 4.09 -6.64
N LEU A 44 4.36 4.05 -5.59
CA LEU A 44 3.06 4.70 -5.60
C LEU A 44 3.17 6.23 -5.60
N GLN A 45 4.15 6.80 -4.91
CA GLN A 45 4.41 8.25 -4.95
C GLN A 45 4.95 8.69 -6.32
N LEU A 46 5.82 7.88 -6.93
CA LEU A 46 6.32 8.14 -8.27
C LEU A 46 5.16 8.09 -9.29
N ASP A 47 4.28 7.11 -9.17
CA ASP A 47 3.08 7.00 -10.00
C ASP A 47 2.17 8.22 -9.83
N ALA A 48 1.88 8.59 -8.58
CA ALA A 48 1.05 9.76 -8.28
C ALA A 48 1.65 11.05 -8.85
N SER A 49 2.97 11.23 -8.72
CA SER A 49 3.67 12.39 -9.25
C SER A 49 3.65 12.45 -10.77
N SER A 50 3.91 11.31 -11.42
CA SER A 50 3.99 11.24 -12.89
C SER A 50 2.63 11.46 -13.56
N ASN A 51 1.55 11.10 -12.89
CA ASN A 51 0.19 11.24 -13.41
C ASN A 51 -0.55 12.45 -12.81
N ASN A 52 0.10 13.23 -11.93
CA ASN A 52 -0.50 14.38 -11.24
C ASN A 52 -1.78 14.05 -10.49
N TYR A 53 -1.82 12.87 -9.83
CA TYR A 53 -2.98 12.47 -9.03
C TYR A 53 -3.15 13.41 -7.84
N ARG A 54 -4.40 13.66 -7.47
CA ARG A 54 -4.79 14.56 -6.38
C ARG A 54 -4.99 13.82 -5.06
N THR A 55 -5.22 12.50 -5.12
CA THR A 55 -5.45 11.68 -3.93
C THR A 55 -4.31 10.69 -3.71
N PRO A 56 -3.89 10.42 -2.47
CA PRO A 56 -2.91 9.38 -2.15
C PRO A 56 -3.56 8.00 -1.98
N VAL A 57 -4.80 7.82 -2.43
CA VAL A 57 -5.58 6.60 -2.19
C VAL A 57 -5.47 5.64 -3.35
N TYR A 58 -5.13 4.39 -3.04
CA TYR A 58 -5.04 3.31 -4.00
C TYR A 58 -6.01 2.18 -3.65
N LEU A 59 -6.60 1.57 -4.67
CA LEU A 59 -7.58 0.51 -4.53
C LEU A 59 -7.38 -0.58 -5.59
N THR A 60 -7.74 -1.80 -5.25
CA THR A 60 -7.79 -2.88 -6.24
C THR A 60 -9.05 -2.77 -7.09
N TYR A 61 -9.05 -3.41 -8.27
CA TYR A 61 -10.24 -3.48 -9.13
C TYR A 61 -11.47 -4.02 -8.38
N ASN A 62 -11.29 -5.05 -7.55
CA ASN A 62 -12.39 -5.61 -6.75
C ASN A 62 -12.90 -4.63 -5.68
N GLN A 63 -12.02 -3.80 -5.11
CA GLN A 63 -12.44 -2.75 -4.18
C GLN A 63 -13.20 -1.66 -4.90
N ALA A 64 -12.77 -1.24 -6.10
CA ALA A 64 -13.52 -0.30 -6.93
C ALA A 64 -14.92 -0.83 -7.18
N LYS A 65 -15.05 -2.04 -7.72
CA LYS A 65 -16.33 -2.68 -8.03
C LYS A 65 -17.26 -2.79 -6.80
N LYS A 66 -16.74 -3.19 -5.64
CA LYS A 66 -17.52 -3.26 -4.39
C LYS A 66 -18.04 -1.89 -3.94
N ASN A 67 -17.33 -0.84 -4.28
CA ASN A 67 -17.77 0.53 -3.99
C ASN A 67 -18.57 1.16 -5.13
N GLY A 68 -18.96 0.41 -6.16
CA GLY A 68 -19.70 0.91 -7.31
C GLY A 68 -18.89 1.91 -8.14
N LEU A 69 -17.58 1.77 -8.16
CA LEU A 69 -16.66 2.59 -8.95
C LEU A 69 -16.14 1.82 -10.16
N TRP A 70 -15.85 2.57 -11.24
CA TRP A 70 -15.23 2.06 -12.45
C TRP A 70 -13.83 2.61 -12.58
N ILE A 71 -12.91 1.77 -13.03
CA ILE A 71 -11.56 2.19 -13.39
C ILE A 71 -11.53 2.54 -14.88
N ASN A 72 -11.12 3.77 -15.19
CA ASN A 72 -11.15 4.31 -16.54
C ASN A 72 -10.25 3.54 -17.52
N ASN A 73 -9.07 3.13 -17.05
CA ASN A 73 -8.14 2.32 -17.82
C ASN A 73 -7.54 1.20 -16.95
N ALA A 74 -8.03 -0.01 -17.13
CA ALA A 74 -7.57 -1.16 -16.37
C ALA A 74 -6.12 -1.61 -16.70
N LYS A 75 -5.48 -1.03 -17.73
CA LYS A 75 -4.09 -1.32 -18.06
C LYS A 75 -3.09 -0.44 -17.31
N ASP A 76 -3.53 0.67 -16.74
CA ASP A 76 -2.69 1.63 -16.00
C ASP A 76 -2.68 1.32 -14.49
N TYR A 77 -2.36 0.08 -14.16
CA TYR A 77 -2.22 -0.36 -12.78
C TYR A 77 -0.79 -0.16 -12.26
N MET A 78 -0.69 -0.07 -10.94
CA MET A 78 0.59 -0.15 -10.23
C MET A 78 0.64 -1.46 -9.43
N PRO A 79 1.68 -2.30 -9.61
CA PRO A 79 1.86 -3.49 -8.77
C PRO A 79 2.38 -3.10 -7.39
N VAL A 80 1.75 -3.64 -6.35
CA VAL A 80 2.23 -3.56 -4.96
C VAL A 80 2.46 -4.96 -4.43
N THR A 81 3.50 -5.13 -3.61
CA THR A 81 3.90 -6.41 -3.05
C THR A 81 3.69 -6.44 -1.55
N PHE A 82 3.20 -7.57 -1.06
CA PHE A 82 3.07 -7.85 0.36
C PHE A 82 3.74 -9.18 0.67
N TYR A 83 4.41 -9.20 1.80
CA TYR A 83 4.96 -10.42 2.35
C TYR A 83 3.99 -10.94 3.41
N ASP A 84 3.56 -12.19 3.26
CA ASP A 84 2.66 -12.90 4.15
C ASP A 84 3.39 -14.13 4.70
N THR A 85 3.62 -14.16 6.00
CA THR A 85 4.25 -15.32 6.63
C THR A 85 3.16 -16.30 7.04
N ARG A 86 3.26 -17.50 6.50
CA ARG A 86 2.39 -18.63 6.81
C ARG A 86 3.14 -19.68 7.59
N TYR A 87 2.44 -20.32 8.50
CA TYR A 87 2.99 -21.36 9.37
C TYR A 87 2.33 -22.68 9.00
N TYR A 88 3.17 -23.68 8.72
CA TYR A 88 2.73 -25.03 8.36
C TYR A 88 3.22 -26.01 9.42
N MET A 89 2.36 -26.90 9.86
CA MET A 89 2.75 -27.97 10.77
C MET A 89 3.79 -28.86 10.06
N LYS A 90 4.88 -29.18 10.74
CA LYS A 90 5.92 -30.08 10.25
C LYS A 90 5.33 -31.44 9.96
N ARG A 91 5.78 -32.08 8.90
CA ARG A 91 5.19 -33.32 8.39
C ARG A 91 5.11 -34.44 9.45
N GLU A 92 6.06 -34.50 10.33
CA GLU A 92 6.15 -35.49 11.42
C GLU A 92 5.05 -35.35 12.49
N TYR A 93 4.42 -34.17 12.60
CA TYR A 93 3.35 -33.91 13.59
C TYR A 93 1.95 -33.93 12.96
N ARG A 94 1.84 -34.06 11.64
CA ARG A 94 0.55 -34.07 10.95
C ARG A 94 -0.16 -35.39 11.18
N GLN A 95 -1.40 -35.31 11.65
CA GLN A 95 -2.25 -36.48 11.92
C GLN A 95 -3.52 -36.48 11.08
N THR A 96 -3.96 -35.29 10.62
CA THR A 96 -5.19 -35.10 9.86
C THR A 96 -4.93 -34.31 8.56
N GLU A 97 -5.89 -34.32 7.64
CA GLU A 97 -5.81 -33.49 6.43
C GLU A 97 -5.86 -31.98 6.76
N GLU A 98 -6.46 -31.62 7.88
CA GLU A 98 -6.50 -30.23 8.32
C GLU A 98 -5.12 -29.69 8.69
N ASP A 99 -4.25 -30.55 9.23
CA ASP A 99 -2.86 -30.20 9.58
C ASP A 99 -1.99 -29.82 8.36
N ASN A 100 -2.49 -30.10 7.16
CA ASN A 100 -1.85 -29.65 5.91
C ASN A 100 -2.13 -28.18 5.57
N LYS A 101 -3.11 -27.55 6.25
CA LYS A 101 -3.44 -26.14 6.02
C LYS A 101 -2.46 -25.23 6.78
N SER A 102 -2.10 -24.11 6.16
CA SER A 102 -1.32 -23.09 6.84
C SER A 102 -2.18 -22.28 7.79
N ILE A 103 -1.59 -21.86 8.89
CA ILE A 103 -2.18 -20.89 9.82
C ILE A 103 -1.51 -19.52 9.68
N GLU A 104 -2.24 -18.48 10.06
CA GLU A 104 -1.74 -17.10 10.05
C GLU A 104 -0.88 -16.83 11.29
N TYR A 105 -0.04 -15.77 11.24
CA TYR A 105 0.79 -15.36 12.37
C TYR A 105 -0.02 -15.20 13.67
N LYS A 106 -1.22 -14.62 13.59
CA LYS A 106 -2.08 -14.40 14.74
C LYS A 106 -2.42 -15.72 15.46
N ASP A 107 -2.82 -16.72 14.68
CA ASP A 107 -3.18 -18.03 15.20
C ASP A 107 -1.96 -18.76 15.76
N TRP A 108 -0.88 -18.79 15.01
CA TRP A 108 0.39 -19.36 15.47
C TRP A 108 0.90 -18.66 16.74
N ASN A 109 0.79 -17.32 16.80
CA ASN A 109 1.28 -16.57 17.97
C ASN A 109 0.48 -16.86 19.25
N SER A 110 -0.77 -17.28 19.13
CA SER A 110 -1.62 -17.67 20.26
C SER A 110 -1.30 -19.07 20.81
N LEU A 111 -0.53 -19.89 20.08
CA LEU A 111 -0.17 -21.24 20.51
C LEU A 111 0.83 -21.22 21.67
N PRO A 112 0.79 -22.23 22.56
CA PRO A 112 1.85 -22.48 23.54
C PRO A 112 3.20 -22.70 22.87
N LYS A 113 4.30 -22.42 23.57
CA LYS A 113 5.66 -22.58 23.03
C LYS A 113 5.94 -23.99 22.50
N SER A 114 5.50 -25.01 23.22
CA SER A 114 5.64 -26.42 22.82
C SER A 114 4.93 -26.76 21.51
N GLU A 115 3.83 -26.07 21.21
CA GLU A 115 3.09 -26.26 19.96
C GLU A 115 3.74 -25.46 18.81
N LYS A 116 4.27 -24.26 19.10
CA LYS A 116 4.97 -23.43 18.11
C LYS A 116 6.14 -24.14 17.47
N ASP A 117 6.87 -24.96 18.22
CA ASP A 117 8.02 -25.71 17.74
C ASP A 117 7.66 -26.78 16.69
N LYS A 118 6.38 -27.13 16.58
CA LYS A 118 5.87 -28.07 15.57
C LYS A 118 5.62 -27.43 14.19
N TYR A 119 5.80 -26.11 14.06
CA TYR A 119 5.53 -25.39 12.83
C TYR A 119 6.78 -24.83 12.20
N ASP A 120 6.84 -24.90 10.87
CA ASP A 120 7.79 -24.16 10.04
C ASP A 120 7.13 -22.94 9.45
N SER A 121 7.88 -21.84 9.30
CA SER A 121 7.39 -20.62 8.69
C SER A 121 7.88 -20.48 7.26
N TYR A 122 6.97 -20.07 6.38
CA TYR A 122 7.28 -19.75 5.00
C TYR A 122 6.75 -18.35 4.68
N THR A 123 7.61 -17.51 4.12
CA THR A 123 7.22 -16.19 3.65
C THR A 123 6.80 -16.28 2.19
N VAL A 124 5.56 -15.92 1.91
CA VAL A 124 4.99 -15.88 0.57
C VAL A 124 4.87 -14.41 0.14
N MET A 125 5.46 -14.09 -0.99
CA MET A 125 5.28 -12.79 -1.62
C MET A 125 3.98 -12.82 -2.46
N ARG A 126 3.08 -11.89 -2.19
CA ARG A 126 1.86 -11.67 -2.98
C ARG A 126 1.93 -10.33 -3.67
N ALA A 127 1.60 -10.30 -4.95
CA ALA A 127 1.45 -9.08 -5.71
C ALA A 127 -0.02 -8.76 -5.95
N PHE A 128 -0.38 -7.49 -5.79
CA PHE A 128 -1.71 -6.98 -6.09
C PHE A 128 -1.59 -5.82 -7.07
N LEU A 129 -2.54 -5.74 -7.99
CA LEU A 129 -2.66 -4.62 -8.91
C LEU A 129 -3.58 -3.57 -8.29
N VAL A 130 -3.06 -2.36 -8.14
CA VAL A 130 -3.81 -1.24 -7.58
C VAL A 130 -3.87 -0.08 -8.56
N TYR A 131 -4.88 0.73 -8.40
CA TYR A 131 -5.18 1.92 -9.18
C TYR A 131 -5.31 3.08 -8.22
N ASN A 132 -4.88 4.26 -8.62
CA ASN A 132 -5.18 5.45 -7.85
C ASN A 132 -6.69 5.78 -7.94
N LEU A 133 -7.24 6.38 -6.90
CA LEU A 133 -8.66 6.77 -6.88
C LEU A 133 -9.01 7.75 -8.02
N ASP A 134 -8.06 8.60 -8.43
CA ASP A 134 -8.21 9.53 -9.56
C ASP A 134 -8.31 8.83 -10.92
N GLN A 135 -7.95 7.55 -11.02
CA GLN A 135 -8.15 6.73 -12.22
C GLN A 135 -9.55 6.15 -12.31
N SER A 136 -10.41 6.46 -11.35
CA SER A 136 -11.79 5.99 -11.31
C SER A 136 -12.78 7.14 -11.56
N ASN A 137 -14.05 6.80 -11.70
CA ASN A 137 -15.15 7.76 -11.76
C ASN A 137 -15.59 8.26 -10.36
N ALA A 138 -14.76 8.15 -9.34
CA ALA A 138 -15.12 8.51 -7.97
C ALA A 138 -15.49 9.98 -7.81
N GLU A 139 -14.82 10.87 -8.52
CA GLU A 139 -15.09 12.31 -8.47
C GLU A 139 -16.51 12.66 -8.96
N THR A 140 -16.98 11.97 -9.98
CA THR A 140 -18.32 12.21 -10.59
C THR A 140 -19.42 11.43 -9.92
N GLU A 141 -19.20 10.14 -9.64
CA GLU A 141 -20.24 9.25 -9.12
C GLU A 141 -20.37 9.26 -7.60
N LYS A 142 -19.29 9.59 -6.90
CA LYS A 142 -19.24 9.62 -5.44
C LYS A 142 -18.44 10.82 -4.92
N PRO A 143 -18.86 12.05 -5.24
CA PRO A 143 -18.13 13.27 -4.91
C PRO A 143 -17.86 13.42 -3.41
N GLU A 144 -18.80 13.03 -2.55
CA GLU A 144 -18.60 13.07 -1.09
C GLU A 144 -17.47 12.16 -0.62
N LEU A 145 -17.39 10.93 -1.18
CA LEU A 145 -16.31 9.99 -0.88
C LEU A 145 -14.98 10.54 -1.36
N TYR A 146 -14.95 11.07 -2.57
CA TYR A 146 -13.76 11.65 -3.17
C TYR A 146 -13.28 12.86 -2.38
N GLN A 147 -14.17 13.79 -2.04
CA GLN A 147 -13.87 14.98 -1.24
C GLN A 147 -13.33 14.63 0.13
N LYS A 148 -13.92 13.65 0.81
CA LYS A 148 -13.41 13.14 2.10
C LYS A 148 -11.92 12.74 2.07
N TYR A 149 -11.46 12.17 0.96
CA TYR A 149 -10.05 11.81 0.82
C TYR A 149 -9.17 13.01 0.48
N LEU A 150 -9.68 13.95 -0.31
CA LEU A 150 -9.01 15.22 -0.57
C LEU A 150 -8.83 16.03 0.72
N ASP A 151 -9.88 16.20 1.51
CA ASP A 151 -9.86 16.98 2.75
C ASP A 151 -8.85 16.42 3.74
N LYS A 152 -8.84 15.10 3.95
CA LYS A 152 -7.85 14.44 4.80
C LYS A 152 -6.41 14.67 4.33
N PHE A 153 -6.22 14.81 3.04
CA PHE A 153 -4.91 15.09 2.47
C PHE A 153 -4.51 16.54 2.71
N PHE A 154 -5.43 17.49 2.46
CA PHE A 154 -5.19 18.92 2.67
C PHE A 154 -5.03 19.29 4.15
N GLU A 155 -5.81 18.71 5.05
CA GLU A 155 -5.65 18.91 6.49
C GLU A 155 -4.24 18.55 6.99
N ARG A 156 -3.67 17.47 6.48
CA ARG A 156 -2.28 17.08 6.82
C ARG A 156 -1.23 18.02 6.25
N GLN A 157 -1.46 18.59 5.07
CA GLN A 157 -0.55 19.58 4.48
C GLN A 157 -0.55 20.91 5.25
N THR A 158 -1.72 21.39 5.67
CA THR A 158 -1.84 22.63 6.46
C THR A 158 -1.19 22.51 7.84
N PHE A 159 -1.16 21.33 8.44
CA PHE A 159 -0.46 21.09 9.70
C PHE A 159 1.06 21.22 9.57
N THR A 160 1.61 20.73 8.44
CA THR A 160 3.05 20.76 8.16
C THR A 160 3.56 22.17 7.84
N ASP A 161 2.77 22.99 7.19
CA ASP A 161 3.17 24.35 6.80
C ASP A 161 3.12 25.35 7.97
N LYS A 162 2.30 25.07 8.99
CA LYS A 162 2.17 25.96 10.15
C LYS A 162 3.28 25.82 11.19
N GLU A 163 3.93 24.68 11.31
CA GLU A 163 4.94 24.42 12.35
C GLU A 163 6.37 24.37 11.85
N GLY A 164 6.62 24.38 10.54
CA GLY A 164 7.97 24.43 9.94
C GLY A 164 8.90 23.25 10.27
N LEU A 165 8.44 22.32 11.10
CA LEU A 165 9.18 21.18 11.61
C LEU A 165 8.49 19.89 11.16
N TYR A 166 9.06 19.26 10.16
CA TYR A 166 8.74 17.88 9.84
C TYR A 166 9.58 16.98 10.77
N GLU A 167 9.07 16.68 11.94
CA GLU A 167 9.54 15.53 12.70
C GLU A 167 9.11 14.29 11.94
N ASN A 168 10.06 13.66 11.26
CA ASN A 168 9.84 12.39 10.61
C ASN A 168 10.01 11.29 11.67
N PRO A 169 8.92 10.69 12.20
CA PRO A 169 9.01 9.73 13.29
C PRO A 169 9.74 8.43 12.90
N VAL A 170 10.19 8.32 11.65
CA VAL A 170 10.94 7.16 11.13
C VAL A 170 12.46 7.38 11.18
N LEU A 171 12.92 8.63 11.32
CA LEU A 171 14.36 8.95 11.35
C LEU A 171 14.94 9.05 12.77
N ASP A 172 14.09 9.05 13.81
CA ASP A 172 14.50 9.15 15.21
C ASP A 172 14.49 7.79 15.95
N ARG A 173 14.72 6.69 15.23
CA ARG A 173 14.91 5.36 15.83
C ARG A 173 16.19 4.70 15.35
#